data_29af4ee3f40789b3474fc87995c854a7
#
_entry.id   29af4ee3f40789b3474fc87995c854a7
#
_cell.length_a   1.000
_cell.length_b   1.000
_cell.length_c   1.000
_cell.angle_alpha   90.00
_cell.angle_beta   90.00
_cell.angle_gamma   90.00
#
_symmetry.space_group_name_H-M   'P 1'
#
loop_
_entity.id
_entity.type
_entity.pdbx_description
1 polymer ?
#
loop_
_entity_poly.entity_id
_entity_poly.type
_entity_poly.pdbx_seq_one_letter_code
_entity_poly.pdbx_strand_id
1 'polypeptide(L)'
;MKTKEEWIEVLDLEPHVEGGYFRQTYKAVETVELPDGRIRSLSTSILFLLTNQNPSHFHLLSSDEIWYYHYGHELTVHMIHPDSTYEAVEIGPKNGQMLQFTVPAGVVFGSTIESDNEEGFAIVSCSVTPGFEYEDFKLYTLEELLEKYPEHEEIIRRLAVTSK
;
A
#
# COMPACT_ATOMS: atom_id res chain seq x y z
N MET A 1 -10.17 -23.58 5.68
CA MET A 1 -9.39 -22.32 5.56
C MET A 1 -10.31 -21.33 4.84
N LYS A 2 -10.39 -20.07 5.31
CA LYS A 2 -11.26 -19.08 4.67
C LYS A 2 -10.72 -18.64 3.31
N THR A 3 -11.62 -18.43 2.34
CA THR A 3 -11.29 -17.83 1.05
C THR A 3 -11.10 -16.32 1.18
N LYS A 4 -10.59 -15.68 0.14
CA LYS A 4 -10.47 -14.20 0.09
C LYS A 4 -11.82 -13.52 0.25
N GLU A 5 -12.88 -14.05 -0.37
CA GLU A 5 -14.24 -13.52 -0.28
C GLU A 5 -14.79 -13.63 1.14
N GLU A 6 -14.59 -14.78 1.80
CA GLU A 6 -15.00 -14.97 3.19
C GLU A 6 -14.26 -14.01 4.14
N TRP A 7 -12.98 -13.70 3.87
CA TRP A 7 -12.23 -12.72 4.64
C TRP A 7 -12.72 -11.29 4.40
N ILE A 8 -13.02 -10.93 3.14
CA ILE A 8 -13.59 -9.62 2.80
C ILE A 8 -14.90 -9.40 3.56
N GLU A 9 -15.76 -10.41 3.58
CA GLU A 9 -17.05 -10.35 4.31
C GLU A 9 -16.85 -10.27 5.83
N VAL A 10 -16.06 -11.18 6.41
CA VAL A 10 -15.86 -11.27 7.86
C VAL A 10 -15.19 -10.02 8.44
N LEU A 11 -14.26 -9.43 7.69
CA LEU A 11 -13.54 -8.22 8.10
C LEU A 11 -14.25 -6.94 7.68
N ASP A 12 -15.38 -7.04 6.96
CA ASP A 12 -16.16 -5.90 6.47
C ASP A 12 -15.30 -4.94 5.64
N LEU A 13 -14.59 -5.50 4.64
CA LEU A 13 -13.69 -4.75 3.78
C LEU A 13 -14.43 -4.20 2.56
N GLU A 14 -14.03 -3.02 2.11
CA GLU A 14 -14.51 -2.37 0.90
C GLU A 14 -13.37 -2.10 -0.09
N PRO A 15 -13.64 -1.96 -1.41
CA PRO A 15 -12.61 -1.66 -2.38
C PRO A 15 -11.88 -0.34 -2.10
N HIS A 16 -10.55 -0.34 -2.24
CA HIS A 16 -9.71 0.87 -2.16
C HIS A 16 -9.44 1.44 -3.55
N VAL A 17 -9.32 2.76 -3.65
CA VAL A 17 -9.02 3.45 -4.93
C VAL A 17 -7.67 3.07 -5.52
N GLU A 18 -6.70 2.70 -4.69
CA GLU A 18 -5.37 2.21 -5.12
C GLU A 18 -5.37 0.75 -5.55
N GLY A 19 -6.44 0.01 -5.31
CA GLY A 19 -6.57 -1.43 -5.43
C GLY A 19 -6.64 -2.12 -4.08
N GLY A 20 -7.01 -3.42 -4.09
CA GLY A 20 -7.25 -4.17 -2.86
C GLY A 20 -8.54 -3.77 -2.14
N TYR A 21 -8.68 -4.33 -0.93
CA TYR A 21 -9.87 -4.13 -0.07
C TYR A 21 -9.41 -3.72 1.32
N PHE A 22 -10.08 -2.74 1.92
CA PHE A 22 -9.66 -2.18 3.21
C PHE A 22 -10.82 -1.85 4.13
N ARG A 23 -10.50 -1.71 5.40
CA ARG A 23 -11.35 -1.09 6.41
C ARG A 23 -10.49 -0.28 7.37
N GLN A 24 -10.83 0.98 7.61
CA GLN A 24 -10.19 1.76 8.67
C GLN A 24 -10.63 1.21 10.03
N THR A 25 -9.66 0.74 10.81
CA THR A 25 -9.90 0.14 12.14
C THR A 25 -9.61 1.11 13.27
N TYR A 26 -8.80 2.13 13.00
CA TYR A 26 -8.41 3.12 13.99
C TYR A 26 -8.17 4.49 13.35
N LYS A 27 -8.64 5.50 14.05
CA LYS A 27 -8.30 6.91 13.80
C LYS A 27 -8.19 7.60 15.15
N ALA A 28 -7.01 8.12 15.49
CA ALA A 28 -6.79 8.83 16.74
C ALA A 28 -7.71 10.05 16.86
N VAL A 29 -8.28 10.25 18.03
CA VAL A 29 -9.09 11.44 18.35
C VAL A 29 -8.18 12.66 18.48
N GLU A 30 -7.02 12.47 19.07
CA GLU A 30 -5.99 13.52 19.20
C GLU A 30 -5.43 13.88 17.84
N THR A 31 -5.14 15.15 17.67
CA THR A 31 -4.65 15.72 16.41
C THR A 31 -3.31 16.43 16.61
N VAL A 32 -2.62 16.62 15.50
CA VAL A 32 -1.38 17.39 15.40
C VAL A 32 -1.52 18.43 14.28
N GLU A 33 -1.03 19.63 14.51
CA GLU A 33 -0.85 20.63 13.46
C GLU A 33 0.53 20.43 12.83
N LEU A 34 0.54 20.22 11.51
CA LEU A 34 1.76 20.04 10.74
C LEU A 34 2.42 21.39 10.44
N PRO A 35 3.73 21.43 10.08
CA PRO A 35 4.43 22.69 9.82
C PRO A 35 3.81 23.56 8.72
N ASP A 36 3.06 22.96 7.80
CA ASP A 36 2.33 23.66 6.73
C ASP A 36 0.90 24.07 7.10
N GLY A 37 0.51 23.88 8.36
CA GLY A 37 -0.79 24.25 8.90
C GLY A 37 -1.90 23.21 8.74
N ARG A 38 -1.65 22.06 8.08
CA ARG A 38 -2.63 20.97 8.01
C ARG A 38 -2.82 20.36 9.38
N ILE A 39 -4.07 20.05 9.73
CA ILE A 39 -4.39 19.33 10.97
C ILE A 39 -4.68 17.88 10.60
N ARG A 40 -4.02 16.94 11.29
CA ARG A 40 -4.17 15.50 11.07
C ARG A 40 -4.37 14.76 12.39
N SER A 41 -5.09 13.63 12.34
CA SER A 41 -5.04 12.66 13.45
C SER A 41 -3.60 12.27 13.74
N LEU A 42 -3.26 11.98 14.99
CA LEU A 42 -1.92 11.49 15.31
C LEU A 42 -1.58 10.22 14.55
N SER A 43 -2.55 9.32 14.34
CA SER A 43 -2.34 8.08 13.58
C SER A 43 -3.65 7.50 13.09
N THR A 44 -3.60 6.79 11.98
CA THR A 44 -4.69 5.96 11.46
C THR A 44 -4.18 4.57 11.16
N SER A 45 -5.07 3.57 11.16
CA SER A 45 -4.73 2.20 10.80
C SER A 45 -5.85 1.55 10.00
N ILE A 46 -5.48 0.71 9.05
CA ILE A 46 -6.40 -0.09 8.24
C ILE A 46 -6.05 -1.57 8.32
N LEU A 47 -7.06 -2.43 8.16
CA LEU A 47 -6.86 -3.77 7.62
C LEU A 47 -6.89 -3.67 6.10
N PHE A 48 -6.01 -4.41 5.44
CA PHE A 48 -5.84 -4.36 4.00
C PHE A 48 -5.66 -5.76 3.43
N LEU A 49 -6.48 -6.13 2.44
CA LEU A 49 -6.40 -7.40 1.75
C LEU A 49 -6.07 -7.14 0.28
N LEU A 50 -4.98 -7.73 -0.18
CA LEU A 50 -4.55 -7.70 -1.57
C LEU A 50 -4.68 -9.08 -2.19
N THR A 51 -4.94 -9.11 -3.50
CA THR A 51 -4.92 -10.33 -4.31
C THR A 51 -3.94 -10.17 -5.47
N ASN A 52 -3.55 -11.28 -6.10
CA ASN A 52 -2.71 -11.22 -7.29
C ASN A 52 -3.39 -10.49 -8.46
N GLN A 53 -4.72 -10.49 -8.52
CA GLN A 53 -5.50 -9.82 -9.57
C GLN A 53 -5.88 -8.38 -9.21
N ASN A 54 -5.80 -8.01 -7.94
CA ASN A 54 -6.14 -6.69 -7.44
C ASN A 54 -5.04 -6.16 -6.50
N PRO A 55 -3.90 -5.75 -7.08
CA PRO A 55 -2.77 -5.24 -6.34
C PRO A 55 -3.00 -3.80 -5.84
N SER A 56 -2.15 -3.32 -4.95
CA SER A 56 -2.05 -1.91 -4.61
C SER A 56 -1.21 -1.20 -5.67
N HIS A 57 -1.84 -0.32 -6.44
CA HIS A 57 -1.18 0.42 -7.52
C HIS A 57 -0.29 1.55 -6.98
N PHE A 58 0.65 2.00 -7.80
CA PHE A 58 1.61 3.05 -7.43
C PHE A 58 0.92 4.33 -6.98
N HIS A 59 1.24 4.75 -5.79
CA HIS A 59 0.76 5.96 -5.14
C HIS A 59 1.84 6.56 -4.24
N LEU A 60 1.55 7.73 -3.68
CA LEU A 60 2.45 8.44 -2.78
C LEU A 60 1.66 8.99 -1.59
N LEU A 61 2.25 8.87 -0.41
CA LEU A 61 1.76 9.51 0.82
C LEU A 61 2.76 10.55 1.32
N SER A 62 2.25 11.56 2.01
CA SER A 62 3.07 12.57 2.69
C SER A 62 3.47 12.18 4.12
N SER A 63 3.10 10.99 4.57
CA SER A 63 3.44 10.41 5.88
C SER A 63 4.06 9.04 5.73
N ASP A 64 4.78 8.59 6.77
CA ASP A 64 5.30 7.23 6.83
C ASP A 64 4.14 6.24 6.96
N GLU A 65 4.24 5.11 6.27
CA GLU A 65 3.30 4.00 6.38
C GLU A 65 4.01 2.73 6.82
N ILE A 66 3.51 2.11 7.89
CA ILE A 66 4.05 0.86 8.41
C ILE A 66 3.13 -0.27 8.00
N TRP A 67 3.70 -1.31 7.37
CA TRP A 67 3.03 -2.53 6.94
C TRP A 67 3.32 -3.65 7.94
N TYR A 68 2.27 -4.38 8.33
CA TYR A 68 2.34 -5.52 9.26
C TYR A 68 1.71 -6.74 8.60
N TYR A 69 2.49 -7.81 8.43
CA TYR A 69 1.98 -9.08 7.90
C TYR A 69 1.08 -9.77 8.93
N HIS A 70 -0.06 -10.29 8.48
CA HIS A 70 -0.98 -11.05 9.31
C HIS A 70 -1.23 -12.47 8.80
N TYR A 71 -1.57 -12.62 7.50
CA TYR A 71 -2.04 -13.90 6.99
C TYR A 71 -1.96 -13.99 5.47
N GLY A 72 -1.87 -15.22 4.95
CA GLY A 72 -1.94 -15.52 3.53
C GLY A 72 -0.58 -15.60 2.86
N HIS A 73 -0.54 -15.23 1.58
CA HIS A 73 0.72 -15.22 0.81
C HIS A 73 1.63 -14.07 1.25
N GLU A 74 2.91 -14.21 0.97
CA GLU A 74 3.83 -13.09 1.01
C GLU A 74 3.45 -12.06 -0.06
N LEU A 75 3.74 -10.81 0.21
CA LEU A 75 3.58 -9.72 -0.76
C LEU A 75 4.90 -8.97 -0.94
N THR A 76 5.04 -8.33 -2.10
CA THR A 76 6.19 -7.50 -2.42
C THR A 76 5.77 -6.03 -2.45
N VAL A 77 6.42 -5.20 -1.66
CA VAL A 77 6.28 -3.73 -1.75
C VAL A 77 7.33 -3.23 -2.71
N HIS A 78 6.89 -2.59 -3.79
CA HIS A 78 7.74 -1.97 -4.80
C HIS A 78 7.82 -0.48 -4.55
N MET A 79 9.03 0.08 -4.51
CA MET A 79 9.28 1.48 -4.19
C MET A 79 10.14 2.14 -5.26
N ILE A 80 9.78 3.36 -5.64
CA ILE A 80 10.63 4.26 -6.42
C ILE A 80 10.92 5.47 -5.53
N HIS A 81 12.17 5.58 -5.10
CA HIS A 81 12.63 6.64 -4.21
C HIS A 81 12.75 7.98 -4.94
N PRO A 82 12.77 9.11 -4.21
CA PRO A 82 12.93 10.44 -4.83
C PRO A 82 14.22 10.61 -5.68
N ASP A 83 15.26 9.83 -5.38
CA ASP A 83 16.51 9.79 -6.16
C ASP A 83 16.44 8.87 -7.39
N SER A 84 15.24 8.35 -7.72
CA SER A 84 14.98 7.43 -8.82
C SER A 84 15.50 6.00 -8.61
N THR A 85 15.97 5.63 -7.43
CA THR A 85 16.32 4.23 -7.14
C THR A 85 15.08 3.37 -6.92
N TYR A 86 15.11 2.15 -7.45
CA TYR A 86 14.07 1.14 -7.24
C TYR A 86 14.48 0.18 -6.13
N GLU A 87 13.53 -0.14 -5.26
CA GLU A 87 13.69 -1.12 -4.19
C GLU A 87 12.44 -1.99 -4.10
N ALA A 88 12.63 -3.28 -3.88
CA ALA A 88 11.54 -4.21 -3.61
C ALA A 88 11.80 -4.94 -2.29
N VAL A 89 10.78 -4.99 -1.43
CA VAL A 89 10.85 -5.65 -0.12
C VAL A 89 9.73 -6.68 -0.01
N GLU A 90 10.10 -7.91 0.33
CA GLU A 90 9.13 -8.97 0.58
C GLU A 90 8.66 -8.93 2.04
N ILE A 91 7.33 -8.92 2.21
CA ILE A 91 6.66 -8.96 3.50
C ILE A 91 5.96 -10.31 3.62
N GLY A 92 6.29 -11.06 4.68
CA GLY A 92 5.76 -12.40 4.86
C GLY A 92 6.47 -13.17 5.97
N PRO A 93 6.08 -14.43 6.18
CA PRO A 93 6.55 -15.22 7.32
C PRO A 93 7.82 -16.03 7.05
N LYS A 94 8.33 -16.04 5.81
CA LYS A 94 9.47 -16.88 5.43
C LYS A 94 10.81 -16.24 5.81
N ASN A 95 11.86 -17.06 5.86
CA ASN A 95 13.21 -16.56 6.09
C ASN A 95 13.61 -15.55 5.00
N GLY A 96 14.17 -14.42 5.43
CA GLY A 96 14.55 -13.31 4.53
C GLY A 96 13.43 -12.32 4.23
N GLN A 97 12.21 -12.63 4.64
CA GLN A 97 11.07 -11.71 4.52
C GLN A 97 10.87 -10.90 5.80
N MET A 98 10.24 -9.75 5.67
CA MET A 98 9.95 -8.85 6.79
C MET A 98 8.54 -9.10 7.32
N LEU A 99 8.37 -9.24 8.64
CA LEU A 99 7.04 -9.24 9.26
C LEU A 99 6.45 -7.84 9.34
N GLN A 100 7.31 -6.83 9.35
CA GLN A 100 6.96 -5.42 9.46
C GLN A 100 7.94 -4.60 8.63
N PHE A 101 7.43 -3.61 7.89
CA PHE A 101 8.26 -2.72 7.07
C PHE A 101 7.65 -1.32 7.00
N THR A 102 8.50 -0.30 7.05
CA THR A 102 8.07 1.10 6.93
C THR A 102 8.42 1.64 5.55
N VAL A 103 7.40 2.10 4.83
CA VAL A 103 7.57 2.91 3.62
C VAL A 103 7.68 4.37 4.03
N PRO A 104 8.81 5.05 3.78
CA PRO A 104 8.98 6.45 4.16
C PRO A 104 8.04 7.38 3.39
N ALA A 105 7.67 8.50 4.01
CA ALA A 105 6.96 9.58 3.35
C ALA A 105 7.68 10.03 2.06
N GLY A 106 6.91 10.34 1.02
CA GLY A 106 7.44 10.84 -0.25
C GLY A 106 8.01 9.79 -1.19
N VAL A 107 7.91 8.50 -0.86
CA VAL A 107 8.27 7.38 -1.73
C VAL A 107 7.05 6.95 -2.54
N VAL A 108 7.22 6.78 -3.85
CA VAL A 108 6.18 6.18 -4.70
C VAL A 108 6.22 4.68 -4.50
N PHE A 109 5.10 4.07 -4.12
CA PHE A 109 5.07 2.63 -3.83
C PHE A 109 3.75 1.98 -4.22
N GLY A 110 3.81 0.68 -4.40
CA GLY A 110 2.69 -0.21 -4.64
C GLY A 110 3.07 -1.62 -4.21
N SER A 111 2.12 -2.55 -4.25
CA SER A 111 2.35 -3.91 -3.75
C SER A 111 1.70 -4.95 -4.62
N THR A 112 2.39 -6.08 -4.78
CA THR A 112 1.92 -7.23 -5.56
C THR A 112 1.97 -8.49 -4.74
N ILE A 113 1.13 -9.46 -5.13
CA ILE A 113 1.25 -10.84 -4.68
C ILE A 113 1.76 -11.67 -5.85
N GLU A 114 2.95 -12.22 -5.68
CA GLU A 114 3.62 -13.07 -6.67
C GLU A 114 3.14 -14.51 -6.50
N SER A 115 1.93 -14.81 -6.97
CA SER A 115 1.34 -16.15 -6.91
C SER A 115 0.74 -16.51 -8.25
N ASP A 116 1.04 -17.72 -8.72
CA ASP A 116 0.40 -18.31 -9.90
C ASP A 116 -1.03 -18.80 -9.57
N ASN A 117 -1.39 -18.82 -8.31
CA ASN A 117 -2.71 -19.21 -7.85
C ASN A 117 -3.66 -18.00 -7.88
N GLU A 118 -4.70 -18.06 -8.71
CA GLU A 118 -5.72 -17.00 -8.82
C GLU A 118 -6.43 -16.71 -7.50
N GLU A 119 -6.42 -17.66 -6.56
CA GLU A 119 -6.95 -17.51 -5.21
C GLU A 119 -5.95 -16.91 -4.21
N GLY A 120 -4.76 -16.51 -4.69
CA GLY A 120 -3.72 -15.91 -3.86
C GLY A 120 -4.14 -14.56 -3.26
N PHE A 121 -4.01 -14.44 -1.94
CA PHE A 121 -4.27 -13.18 -1.22
C PHE A 121 -3.37 -13.04 0.00
N ALA A 122 -3.19 -11.82 0.46
CA ALA A 122 -2.54 -11.51 1.73
C ALA A 122 -3.39 -10.54 2.54
N ILE A 123 -3.35 -10.68 3.85
CA ILE A 123 -3.93 -9.74 4.81
C ILE A 123 -2.80 -9.09 5.59
N VAL A 124 -2.79 -7.77 5.56
CA VAL A 124 -1.85 -6.92 6.28
C VAL A 124 -2.62 -5.86 7.06
N SER A 125 -1.94 -5.19 7.98
CA SER A 125 -2.36 -3.88 8.48
C SER A 125 -1.40 -2.82 7.98
N CYS A 126 -1.91 -1.62 7.78
CA CYS A 126 -1.10 -0.45 7.48
C CYS A 126 -1.45 0.66 8.46
N SER A 127 -0.43 1.22 9.12
CA SER A 127 -0.60 2.39 9.97
C SER A 127 0.12 3.60 9.39
N VAL A 128 -0.52 4.75 9.43
CA VAL A 128 -0.01 6.00 8.87
C VAL A 128 0.09 7.04 9.98
N THR A 129 1.26 7.67 10.11
CA THR A 129 1.54 8.67 11.14
C THR A 129 2.37 9.82 10.53
N PRO A 130 1.89 11.06 10.57
CA PRO A 130 0.54 11.53 10.92
C PRO A 130 -0.56 10.84 10.09
N GLY A 131 -1.78 10.82 10.64
CA GLY A 131 -2.89 10.03 10.10
C GLY A 131 -3.24 10.33 8.65
N PHE A 132 -3.76 9.32 7.97
CA PHE A 132 -4.14 9.37 6.55
C PHE A 132 -5.33 10.28 6.30
N GLU A 133 -5.22 11.12 5.25
CA GLU A 133 -6.32 11.80 4.59
C GLU A 133 -6.12 11.72 3.06
N TYR A 134 -7.22 11.63 2.29
CA TYR A 134 -7.13 11.50 0.84
C TYR A 134 -6.47 12.70 0.15
N GLU A 135 -6.49 13.88 0.74
CA GLU A 135 -5.79 15.06 0.23
C GLU A 135 -4.26 14.94 0.27
N ASP A 136 -3.73 14.01 1.09
CA ASP A 136 -2.30 13.69 1.19
C ASP A 136 -1.89 12.51 0.30
N PHE A 137 -2.86 11.92 -0.39
CA PHE A 137 -2.70 10.73 -1.23
C PHE A 137 -2.68 11.12 -2.70
N LYS A 138 -1.67 10.64 -3.43
CA LYS A 138 -1.60 10.79 -4.88
C LYS A 138 -1.52 9.43 -5.55
N LEU A 139 -2.54 9.09 -6.34
CA LEU A 139 -2.53 7.92 -7.23
C LEU A 139 -1.91 8.34 -8.57
N TYR A 140 -0.83 7.68 -8.97
CA TYR A 140 -0.12 7.97 -10.22
C TYR A 140 -0.69 7.20 -11.40
N THR A 141 -0.77 7.87 -12.54
CA THR A 141 -1.04 7.19 -13.81
C THR A 141 0.25 6.63 -14.43
N LEU A 142 0.08 5.69 -15.35
CA LEU A 142 1.17 5.13 -16.14
C LEU A 142 1.99 6.24 -16.84
N GLU A 143 1.31 7.20 -17.46
CA GLU A 143 1.96 8.31 -18.19
C GLU A 143 2.80 9.19 -17.26
N GLU A 144 2.24 9.58 -16.11
CA GLU A 144 2.95 10.39 -15.11
C GLU A 144 4.23 9.74 -14.63
N LEU A 145 4.20 8.42 -14.37
CA LEU A 145 5.37 7.70 -13.88
C LEU A 145 6.39 7.43 -14.99
N LEU A 146 5.97 7.12 -16.21
CA LEU A 146 6.88 6.92 -17.34
C LEU A 146 7.60 8.21 -17.72
N GLU A 147 6.94 9.36 -17.61
CA GLU A 147 7.57 10.66 -17.82
C GLU A 147 8.63 10.95 -16.75
N LYS A 148 8.33 10.62 -15.51
CA LYS A 148 9.20 10.92 -14.36
C LYS A 148 10.33 9.92 -14.17
N TYR A 149 10.07 8.63 -14.41
CA TYR A 149 10.98 7.51 -14.13
C TYR A 149 11.04 6.53 -15.31
N PRO A 150 11.47 6.96 -16.52
CA PRO A 150 11.46 6.11 -17.70
C PRO A 150 12.34 4.86 -17.58
N GLU A 151 13.35 4.89 -16.73
CA GLU A 151 14.24 3.75 -16.47
C GLU A 151 13.57 2.57 -15.76
N HIS A 152 12.40 2.79 -15.15
CA HIS A 152 11.63 1.77 -14.44
C HIS A 152 10.37 1.35 -15.20
N GLU A 153 10.40 1.43 -16.53
CA GLU A 153 9.25 1.17 -17.40
C GLU A 153 8.56 -0.18 -17.11
N GLU A 154 9.32 -1.25 -16.89
CA GLU A 154 8.77 -2.59 -16.70
C GLU A 154 7.82 -2.65 -15.49
N ILE A 155 8.30 -2.24 -14.33
CA ILE A 155 7.46 -2.27 -13.10
C ILE A 155 6.35 -1.22 -13.15
N ILE A 156 6.59 -0.08 -13.76
CA ILE A 156 5.58 0.97 -13.92
C ILE A 156 4.42 0.47 -14.77
N ARG A 157 4.69 -0.17 -15.91
CA ARG A 157 3.64 -0.76 -16.77
C ARG A 157 2.84 -1.85 -16.07
N ARG A 158 3.49 -2.59 -15.18
CA ARG A 158 2.86 -3.66 -14.42
C ARG A 158 1.95 -3.13 -13.30
N LEU A 159 2.30 -2.04 -12.63
CA LEU A 159 1.71 -1.65 -11.35
C LEU A 159 1.09 -0.24 -11.31
N ALA A 160 1.20 0.56 -12.34
CA ALA A 160 0.54 1.84 -12.42
C ALA A 160 -0.87 1.70 -13.01
N VAL A 161 -1.79 2.57 -12.56
CA VAL A 161 -3.12 2.67 -13.19
C VAL A 161 -3.01 3.37 -14.54
N THR A 162 -3.85 2.97 -15.51
CA THR A 162 -3.84 3.56 -16.85
C THR A 162 -4.58 4.90 -16.90
N SER A 163 -5.54 5.12 -15.97
CA SER A 163 -6.31 6.37 -15.84
C SER A 163 -6.76 6.56 -14.38
N LYS A 164 -6.99 7.79 -13.98
CA LYS A 164 -7.57 8.13 -12.67
C LYS A 164 -9.09 8.02 -12.68
#